data_b26d6249ebbcf164cd1fb52d6f59e24d
#
_entry.id   b26d6249ebbcf164cd1fb52d6f59e24d
#
_cell.length_a   1.000
_cell.length_b   1.000
_cell.length_c   1.000
_cell.angle_alpha   90.00
_cell.angle_beta   90.00
_cell.angle_gamma   90.00
#
_symmetry.space_group_name_H-M   'P 1'
#
loop_
_entity.id
_entity.type
_entity.pdbx_description
1 polymer ?
#
loop_
_entity_poly.entity_id
_entity_poly.type
_entity_poly.pdbx_seq_one_letter_code
_entity_poly.pdbx_strand_id
1 'polypeptide(L)'
;GGLAVNNLLRLIGRRLVALPIMVVGVSFLVFFIMSLSPIDPAYSALGETATPEALEEYRVQHGLNDPFLVQYGRYLWNMLHGDLGTYGVGTSNHVTDLVAKALPITLQLTFLGLLFAVLISFPLGVLAALYRDRWPDQVIRIFSVIGIGTPSFWLAALLVLGFVGKLPVSGPLPAFTVDPGGWFLRMLLPAIALAVPVIGQMTRVVRTSMVEELDRDYVRTAIGAGIPKRIVVARNVLRNALITPVTVLGLRIGYLM
;
A
#
# COMPACT_ATOMS: atom_id res chain seq x y z
N GLY A 1 -20.64 11.50 23.67
CA GLY A 1 -19.39 10.72 23.54
C GLY A 1 -19.58 9.22 23.45
N GLY A 2 -20.53 8.61 24.19
CA GLY A 2 -20.73 7.16 24.22
C GLY A 2 -21.25 6.57 22.91
N LEU A 3 -22.14 7.27 22.21
CA LEU A 3 -22.68 6.82 20.92
C LEU A 3 -21.63 6.79 19.81
N ALA A 4 -20.73 7.78 19.77
CA ALA A 4 -19.65 7.83 18.80
C ALA A 4 -18.64 6.68 19.02
N VAL A 5 -18.33 6.38 20.29
CA VAL A 5 -17.44 5.26 20.66
C VAL A 5 -18.07 3.92 20.28
N ASN A 6 -19.37 3.73 20.55
CA ASN A 6 -20.10 2.51 20.17
C ASN A 6 -20.15 2.32 18.66
N ASN A 7 -20.36 3.39 17.88
CA ASN A 7 -20.33 3.32 16.41
C ASN A 7 -18.96 2.99 15.88
N LEU A 8 -17.89 3.55 16.48
CA LEU A 8 -16.51 3.26 16.11
C LEU A 8 -16.18 1.79 16.42
N LEU A 9 -16.56 1.28 17.59
CA LEU A 9 -16.36 -0.12 17.97
C LEU A 9 -17.11 -1.09 17.04
N ARG A 10 -18.33 -0.76 16.63
CA ARG A 10 -19.09 -1.55 15.65
C ARG A 10 -18.37 -1.58 14.29
N LEU A 11 -17.86 -0.46 13.83
CA LEU A 11 -17.15 -0.36 12.56
C LEU A 11 -15.87 -1.20 12.57
N ILE A 12 -15.08 -1.10 13.64
CA ILE A 12 -13.87 -1.89 13.85
C ILE A 12 -14.23 -3.38 13.92
N GLY A 13 -15.27 -3.74 14.68
CA GLY A 13 -15.73 -5.12 14.80
C GLY A 13 -16.17 -5.72 13.46
N ARG A 14 -16.91 -4.96 12.63
CA ARG A 14 -17.29 -5.38 11.27
C ARG A 14 -16.08 -5.65 10.40
N ARG A 15 -15.08 -4.78 10.43
CA ARG A 15 -13.84 -4.96 9.65
C ARG A 15 -13.03 -6.15 10.13
N LEU A 16 -12.91 -6.33 11.44
CA LEU A 16 -12.21 -7.48 12.01
C LEU A 16 -12.88 -8.81 11.67
N VAL A 17 -14.22 -8.86 11.57
CA VAL A 17 -14.95 -10.05 11.13
C VAL A 17 -14.86 -10.23 9.62
N ALA A 18 -14.85 -9.13 8.85
CA ALA A 18 -14.75 -9.18 7.39
C ALA A 18 -13.38 -9.67 6.91
N LEU A 19 -12.30 -9.36 7.61
CA LEU A 19 -10.94 -9.76 7.22
C LEU A 19 -10.78 -11.28 7.08
N PRO A 20 -11.15 -12.14 8.06
CA PRO A 20 -11.09 -13.58 7.90
C PRO A 20 -11.93 -14.10 6.74
N ILE A 21 -13.13 -13.54 6.56
CA ILE A 21 -14.04 -13.90 5.47
C ILE A 21 -13.40 -13.57 4.12
N MET A 22 -12.80 -12.40 3.99
CA MET A 22 -12.09 -11.99 2.77
C MET A 22 -10.88 -12.87 2.49
N VAL A 23 -10.09 -13.20 3.51
CA VAL A 23 -8.93 -14.08 3.38
C VAL A 23 -9.37 -15.48 2.91
N VAL A 24 -10.40 -16.03 3.51
CA VAL A 24 -10.96 -17.33 3.13
C VAL A 24 -11.50 -17.27 1.69
N GLY A 25 -12.27 -16.25 1.34
CA GLY A 25 -12.83 -16.09 0.01
C GLY A 25 -11.77 -15.96 -1.08
N VAL A 26 -10.78 -15.09 -0.87
CA VAL A 26 -9.68 -14.88 -1.82
C VAL A 26 -8.81 -16.12 -1.94
N SER A 27 -8.43 -16.73 -0.83
CA SER A 27 -7.61 -17.94 -0.83
C SER A 27 -8.35 -19.12 -1.51
N PHE A 28 -9.66 -19.24 -1.30
CA PHE A 28 -10.47 -20.25 -1.99
C PHE A 28 -10.46 -20.04 -3.50
N LEU A 29 -10.68 -18.80 -3.97
CA LEU A 29 -10.66 -18.48 -5.40
C LEU A 29 -9.30 -18.77 -6.03
N VAL A 30 -8.23 -18.35 -5.38
CA VAL A 30 -6.86 -18.59 -5.87
C VAL A 30 -6.58 -20.08 -5.90
N PHE A 31 -6.91 -20.80 -4.86
CA PHE A 31 -6.71 -22.25 -4.77
C PHE A 31 -7.51 -23.00 -5.85
N PHE A 32 -8.76 -22.60 -6.07
CA PHE A 32 -9.61 -23.14 -7.11
C PHE A 32 -9.05 -22.90 -8.51
N ILE A 33 -8.64 -21.66 -8.80
CA ILE A 33 -8.04 -21.31 -10.10
C ILE A 33 -6.75 -22.11 -10.33
N MET A 34 -5.91 -22.22 -9.30
CA MET A 34 -4.67 -22.99 -9.40
C MET A 34 -4.91 -24.49 -9.57
N SER A 35 -6.01 -25.03 -9.03
CA SER A 35 -6.38 -26.43 -9.22
C SER A 35 -6.77 -26.75 -10.67
N LEU A 36 -7.20 -25.75 -11.44
CA LEU A 36 -7.50 -25.88 -12.87
C LEU A 36 -6.26 -25.77 -13.76
N SER A 37 -5.12 -25.39 -13.19
CA SER A 37 -3.86 -25.27 -13.92
C SER A 37 -3.42 -26.65 -14.43
N PRO A 38 -2.95 -26.75 -15.70
CA PRO A 38 -2.39 -27.99 -16.22
C PRO A 38 -1.04 -28.35 -15.65
N ILE A 39 -0.43 -27.42 -14.86
CA ILE A 39 0.89 -27.63 -14.24
C ILE A 39 0.73 -28.52 -13.01
N ASP A 40 1.43 -29.64 -13.02
CA ASP A 40 1.45 -30.57 -11.88
C ASP A 40 2.37 -30.02 -10.78
N PRO A 41 1.86 -29.81 -9.55
CA PRO A 41 2.70 -29.36 -8.44
C PRO A 41 3.87 -30.29 -8.14
N ALA A 42 3.71 -31.61 -8.32
CA ALA A 42 4.79 -32.57 -8.14
C ALA A 42 5.94 -32.33 -9.13
N TYR A 43 5.59 -32.01 -10.36
CA TYR A 43 6.56 -31.68 -11.41
C TYR A 43 7.33 -30.40 -11.08
N SER A 44 6.62 -29.41 -10.59
CA SER A 44 7.22 -28.13 -10.18
C SER A 44 8.16 -28.30 -8.99
N ALA A 45 7.82 -29.18 -8.04
CA ALA A 45 8.61 -29.40 -6.83
C ALA A 45 9.86 -30.27 -7.05
N LEU A 46 9.76 -31.30 -7.90
CA LEU A 46 10.83 -32.27 -8.11
C LEU A 46 11.68 -31.98 -9.35
N GLY A 47 11.21 -31.12 -10.27
CA GLY A 47 11.88 -30.81 -11.51
C GLY A 47 11.58 -31.79 -12.64
N GLU A 48 12.10 -31.46 -13.83
CA GLU A 48 11.82 -32.22 -15.06
C GLU A 48 12.47 -33.59 -15.12
N THR A 49 13.48 -33.82 -14.29
CA THR A 49 14.27 -35.09 -14.29
C THR A 49 13.70 -36.12 -13.33
N ALA A 50 12.60 -35.83 -12.65
CA ALA A 50 11.98 -36.76 -11.71
C ALA A 50 11.37 -37.95 -12.41
N THR A 51 11.52 -39.15 -11.81
CA THR A 51 10.91 -40.36 -12.32
C THR A 51 9.39 -40.38 -12.09
N PRO A 52 8.59 -41.11 -12.91
CA PRO A 52 7.16 -41.24 -12.66
C PRO A 52 6.81 -41.74 -11.26
N GLU A 53 7.62 -42.65 -10.72
CA GLU A 53 7.45 -43.21 -9.38
C GLU A 53 7.69 -42.15 -8.32
N ALA A 54 8.70 -41.32 -8.47
CA ALA A 54 9.01 -40.22 -7.53
C ALA A 54 7.90 -39.16 -7.54
N LEU A 55 7.35 -38.85 -8.70
CA LEU A 55 6.22 -37.94 -8.86
C LEU A 55 4.98 -38.44 -8.14
N GLU A 56 4.64 -39.70 -8.29
CA GLU A 56 3.47 -40.30 -7.63
C GLU A 56 3.67 -40.40 -6.13
N GLU A 57 4.86 -40.73 -5.65
CA GLU A 57 5.20 -40.73 -4.23
C GLU A 57 5.04 -39.35 -3.64
N TYR A 58 5.49 -38.30 -4.34
CA TYR A 58 5.32 -36.91 -3.92
C TYR A 58 3.85 -36.53 -3.81
N ARG A 59 3.03 -36.90 -4.81
CA ARG A 59 1.59 -36.66 -4.81
C ARG A 59 0.90 -37.29 -3.62
N VAL A 60 1.23 -38.53 -3.30
CA VAL A 60 0.65 -39.27 -2.17
C VAL A 60 1.07 -38.62 -0.85
N GLN A 61 2.36 -38.31 -0.69
CA GLN A 61 2.88 -37.72 0.55
C GLN A 61 2.28 -36.34 0.84
N HIS A 62 2.01 -35.56 -0.19
CA HIS A 62 1.48 -34.20 -0.05
C HIS A 62 -0.04 -34.12 -0.23
N GLY A 63 -0.71 -35.26 -0.37
CA GLY A 63 -2.16 -35.32 -0.50
C GLY A 63 -2.71 -34.67 -1.77
N LEU A 64 -1.95 -34.61 -2.85
CA LEU A 64 -2.37 -34.00 -4.10
C LEU A 64 -3.43 -34.84 -4.84
N ASN A 65 -3.58 -36.13 -4.51
CA ASN A 65 -4.62 -36.99 -5.01
C ASN A 65 -5.92 -36.92 -4.20
N ASP A 66 -5.92 -36.20 -3.11
CA ASP A 66 -7.12 -36.03 -2.27
C ASP A 66 -8.15 -35.11 -2.95
N PRO A 67 -9.45 -35.19 -2.56
CA PRO A 67 -10.45 -34.26 -3.06
C PRO A 67 -10.07 -32.79 -2.81
N PHE A 68 -10.50 -31.92 -3.69
CA PHE A 68 -10.18 -30.48 -3.64
C PHE A 68 -10.47 -29.83 -2.28
N LEU A 69 -11.62 -30.11 -1.69
CA LEU A 69 -12.02 -29.54 -0.40
C LEU A 69 -11.09 -30.00 0.74
N VAL A 70 -10.62 -31.24 0.69
CA VAL A 70 -9.66 -31.76 1.68
C VAL A 70 -8.32 -31.06 1.55
N GLN A 71 -7.83 -30.85 0.34
CA GLN A 71 -6.59 -30.12 0.09
C GLN A 71 -6.71 -28.66 0.55
N TYR A 72 -7.82 -28.00 0.25
CA TYR A 72 -8.07 -26.63 0.67
C TYR A 72 -8.17 -26.52 2.21
N GLY A 73 -8.88 -27.42 2.85
CA GLY A 73 -8.98 -27.45 4.31
C GLY A 73 -7.62 -27.64 4.98
N ARG A 74 -6.78 -28.50 4.42
CA ARG A 74 -5.39 -28.68 4.89
C ARG A 74 -4.56 -27.43 4.70
N TYR A 75 -4.71 -26.74 3.57
CA TYR A 75 -4.07 -25.45 3.32
C TYR A 75 -4.45 -24.40 4.35
N LEU A 76 -5.73 -24.25 4.66
CA LEU A 76 -6.21 -23.34 5.70
C LEU A 76 -5.65 -23.69 7.08
N TRP A 77 -5.65 -24.97 7.44
CA TRP A 77 -5.12 -25.43 8.70
C TRP A 77 -3.64 -25.09 8.85
N ASN A 78 -2.86 -25.35 7.82
CA ASN A 78 -1.43 -25.05 7.81
C ASN A 78 -1.17 -23.54 7.87
N MET A 79 -1.97 -22.76 7.18
CA MET A 79 -1.88 -21.30 7.21
C MET A 79 -2.12 -20.74 8.61
N LEU A 80 -3.09 -21.29 9.35
CA LEU A 80 -3.35 -20.90 10.74
C LEU A 80 -2.20 -21.25 11.68
N HIS A 81 -1.37 -22.21 11.33
CA HIS A 81 -0.17 -22.63 12.09
C HIS A 81 1.12 -21.99 11.56
N GLY A 82 1.00 -20.97 10.71
CA GLY A 82 2.16 -20.24 10.18
C GLY A 82 2.87 -20.93 9.01
N ASP A 83 2.31 -22.00 8.47
CA ASP A 83 2.87 -22.71 7.32
C ASP A 83 2.08 -22.31 6.06
N LEU A 84 2.73 -21.50 5.20
CA LEU A 84 2.17 -21.04 3.93
C LEU A 84 2.56 -21.93 2.73
N GLY A 85 3.25 -23.04 2.99
CA GLY A 85 3.71 -23.94 1.95
C GLY A 85 5.12 -23.68 1.47
N THR A 86 5.50 -24.31 0.39
CA THR A 86 6.83 -24.20 -0.23
C THR A 86 6.73 -23.67 -1.64
N TYR A 87 7.83 -23.18 -2.18
CA TYR A 87 7.91 -22.65 -3.54
C TYR A 87 9.18 -23.12 -4.24
N GLY A 88 9.17 -23.06 -5.58
CA GLY A 88 10.31 -23.46 -6.40
C GLY A 88 10.52 -24.97 -6.42
N VAL A 89 11.74 -25.39 -6.70
CA VAL A 89 12.15 -26.79 -6.75
C VAL A 89 12.64 -27.24 -5.37
N GLY A 90 12.15 -28.39 -4.90
CA GLY A 90 12.48 -28.94 -3.59
C GLY A 90 11.52 -28.54 -2.48
N THR A 91 11.80 -28.95 -1.26
CA THR A 91 10.96 -28.71 -0.08
C THR A 91 11.58 -27.79 0.96
N SER A 92 12.76 -27.24 0.68
CA SER A 92 13.52 -26.39 1.61
C SER A 92 13.15 -24.92 1.57
N ASN A 93 12.43 -24.47 0.51
CA ASN A 93 12.05 -23.08 0.31
C ASN A 93 10.64 -22.85 0.84
N HIS A 94 10.50 -22.26 2.01
CA HIS A 94 9.21 -22.00 2.62
C HIS A 94 8.70 -20.59 2.27
N VAL A 95 7.42 -20.51 1.91
CA VAL A 95 6.75 -19.23 1.63
C VAL A 95 6.76 -18.32 2.84
N THR A 96 6.61 -18.88 4.05
CA THR A 96 6.66 -18.12 5.30
C THR A 96 7.97 -17.34 5.44
N ASP A 97 9.11 -17.93 5.10
CA ASP A 97 10.40 -17.26 5.16
C ASP A 97 10.49 -16.11 4.14
N LEU A 98 9.95 -16.33 2.95
CA LEU A 98 9.90 -15.31 1.91
C LEU A 98 9.06 -14.11 2.36
N VAL A 99 7.88 -14.36 2.92
CA VAL A 99 6.99 -13.33 3.45
C VAL A 99 7.64 -12.61 4.64
N ALA A 100 8.27 -13.36 5.55
CA ALA A 100 8.95 -12.79 6.71
C ALA A 100 10.11 -11.86 6.34
N LYS A 101 10.76 -12.08 5.20
CA LYS A 101 11.81 -11.19 4.68
C LYS A 101 11.24 -9.99 3.94
N ALA A 102 10.21 -10.19 3.13
CA ALA A 102 9.67 -9.16 2.24
C ALA A 102 8.72 -8.20 2.97
N LEU A 103 7.88 -8.69 3.87
CA LEU A 103 6.85 -7.89 4.52
C LEU A 103 7.39 -6.72 5.33
N PRO A 104 8.43 -6.87 6.19
CA PRO A 104 8.99 -5.72 6.89
C PRO A 104 9.50 -4.63 5.96
N ILE A 105 10.16 -4.99 4.87
CA ILE A 105 10.67 -4.05 3.87
C ILE A 105 9.51 -3.32 3.18
N THR A 106 8.47 -4.06 2.79
CA THR A 106 7.27 -3.49 2.18
C THR A 106 6.58 -2.50 3.12
N LEU A 107 6.44 -2.85 4.41
CA LEU A 107 5.83 -1.96 5.40
C LEU A 107 6.64 -0.69 5.62
N GLN A 108 7.97 -0.81 5.72
CA GLN A 108 8.86 0.34 5.88
C GLN A 108 8.80 1.26 4.66
N LEU A 109 8.82 0.68 3.47
CA LEU A 109 8.75 1.42 2.21
C LEU A 109 7.39 2.12 2.05
N THR A 110 6.29 1.44 2.39
CA THR A 110 4.94 2.00 2.38
C THR A 110 4.84 3.18 3.35
N PHE A 111 5.35 3.03 4.56
CA PHE A 111 5.36 4.10 5.56
C PHE A 111 6.13 5.32 5.06
N LEU A 112 7.32 5.12 4.52
CA LEU A 112 8.15 6.24 4.03
C LEU A 112 7.51 6.90 2.81
N GLY A 113 6.95 6.13 1.88
CA GLY A 113 6.21 6.65 0.73
C GLY A 113 5.00 7.47 1.12
N LEU A 114 4.21 6.99 2.10
CA LEU A 114 3.08 7.73 2.66
C LEU A 114 3.51 9.01 3.37
N LEU A 115 4.60 8.95 4.12
CA LEU A 115 5.15 10.11 4.81
C LEU A 115 5.52 11.20 3.80
N PHE A 116 6.23 10.86 2.74
CA PHE A 116 6.55 11.80 1.67
C PHE A 116 5.30 12.32 0.98
N ALA A 117 4.32 11.45 0.73
CA ALA A 117 3.07 11.85 0.11
C ALA A 117 2.31 12.88 0.95
N VAL A 118 2.20 12.65 2.25
CA VAL A 118 1.53 13.59 3.18
C VAL A 118 2.29 14.91 3.27
N LEU A 119 3.60 14.85 3.50
CA LEU A 119 4.42 16.04 3.68
C LEU A 119 4.44 16.95 2.44
N ILE A 120 4.25 16.41 1.27
CA ILE A 120 4.27 17.17 0.02
C ILE A 120 2.87 17.51 -0.45
N SER A 121 1.94 16.55 -0.46
CA SER A 121 0.60 16.76 -1.04
C SER A 121 -0.27 17.69 -0.22
N PHE A 122 -0.22 17.61 1.10
CA PHE A 122 -1.07 18.43 1.96
C PHE A 122 -0.72 19.93 1.83
N PRO A 123 0.55 20.34 1.97
CA PRO A 123 0.91 21.74 1.70
C PRO A 123 0.59 22.18 0.27
N LEU A 124 0.87 21.35 -0.73
CA LEU A 124 0.58 21.70 -2.13
C LEU A 124 -0.91 21.86 -2.40
N GLY A 125 -1.74 20.96 -1.88
CA GLY A 125 -3.18 21.03 -2.03
C GLY A 125 -3.78 22.24 -1.35
N VAL A 126 -3.33 22.57 -0.15
CA VAL A 126 -3.72 23.79 0.58
C VAL A 126 -3.31 25.04 -0.20
N LEU A 127 -2.08 25.09 -0.66
CA LEU A 127 -1.56 26.20 -1.46
C LEU A 127 -2.36 26.40 -2.74
N ALA A 128 -2.65 25.33 -3.47
CA ALA A 128 -3.45 25.36 -4.69
C ALA A 128 -4.86 25.91 -4.42
N ALA A 129 -5.49 25.52 -3.32
CA ALA A 129 -6.82 25.99 -2.95
C ALA A 129 -6.82 27.47 -2.55
N LEU A 130 -5.82 27.92 -1.81
CA LEU A 130 -5.70 29.32 -1.39
C LEU A 130 -5.45 30.27 -2.57
N TYR A 131 -4.76 29.78 -3.60
CA TYR A 131 -4.49 30.53 -4.84
C TYR A 131 -5.35 30.04 -6.00
N ARG A 132 -6.56 29.62 -5.70
CA ARG A 132 -7.54 29.06 -6.66
C ARG A 132 -7.59 29.90 -7.94
N ASP A 133 -7.44 29.20 -9.09
CA ASP A 133 -7.48 29.74 -10.46
C ASP A 133 -6.36 30.75 -10.78
N ARG A 134 -5.41 30.93 -9.87
CA ARG A 134 -4.19 31.69 -10.11
C ARG A 134 -3.05 30.80 -10.58
N TRP A 135 -1.91 31.39 -10.94
CA TRP A 135 -0.79 30.63 -11.49
C TRP A 135 -0.22 29.53 -10.56
N PRO A 136 -0.15 29.71 -9.21
CA PRO A 136 0.33 28.60 -8.37
C PRO A 136 -0.58 27.38 -8.45
N ASP A 137 -1.90 27.59 -8.45
CA ASP A 137 -2.87 26.51 -8.59
C ASP A 137 -2.71 25.77 -9.93
N GLN A 138 -2.56 26.49 -11.01
CA GLN A 138 -2.38 25.89 -12.33
C GLN A 138 -1.11 25.08 -12.44
N VAL A 139 0.02 25.59 -11.92
CA VAL A 139 1.29 24.88 -11.90
C VAL A 139 1.17 23.58 -11.08
N ILE A 140 0.61 23.66 -9.88
CA ILE A 140 0.43 22.49 -9.01
C ILE A 140 -0.48 21.46 -9.67
N ARG A 141 -1.56 21.87 -10.35
CA ARG A 141 -2.46 20.97 -11.08
C ARG A 141 -1.75 20.24 -12.21
N ILE A 142 -0.92 20.95 -12.98
CA ILE A 142 -0.13 20.34 -14.06
C ILE A 142 0.81 19.28 -13.51
N PHE A 143 1.57 19.59 -12.48
CA PHE A 143 2.48 18.61 -11.84
C PHE A 143 1.72 17.45 -11.23
N SER A 144 0.55 17.68 -10.65
CA SER A 144 -0.29 16.61 -10.10
C SER A 144 -0.75 15.64 -11.19
N VAL A 145 -1.20 16.15 -12.33
CA VAL A 145 -1.61 15.31 -13.47
C VAL A 145 -0.44 14.50 -14.01
N ILE A 146 0.72 15.11 -14.15
CA ILE A 146 1.94 14.41 -14.57
C ILE A 146 2.28 13.30 -13.56
N GLY A 147 2.21 13.58 -12.26
CA GLY A 147 2.49 12.60 -11.21
C GLY A 147 1.53 11.41 -11.26
N ILE A 148 0.24 11.65 -11.44
CA ILE A 148 -0.78 10.59 -11.55
C ILE A 148 -0.52 9.70 -12.77
N GLY A 149 -0.12 10.30 -13.89
CA GLY A 149 0.14 9.58 -15.12
C GLY A 149 1.50 8.88 -15.18
N THR A 150 2.37 9.09 -14.20
CA THR A 150 3.71 8.51 -14.17
C THR A 150 3.68 7.11 -13.56
N PRO A 151 4.03 6.04 -14.32
CA PRO A 151 4.14 4.71 -13.74
C PRO A 151 5.28 4.63 -12.72
N SER A 152 5.02 4.03 -11.55
CA SER A 152 6.02 3.93 -10.48
C SER A 152 7.27 3.16 -10.92
N PHE A 153 7.11 2.05 -11.66
CA PHE A 153 8.25 1.26 -12.12
C PHE A 153 9.14 2.04 -13.10
N TRP A 154 8.55 2.83 -13.98
CA TRP A 154 9.26 3.66 -14.94
C TRP A 154 10.03 4.77 -14.24
N LEU A 155 9.39 5.46 -13.29
CA LEU A 155 10.06 6.48 -12.49
C LEU A 155 11.19 5.88 -11.66
N ALA A 156 10.98 4.71 -11.06
CA ALA A 156 12.02 4.01 -10.31
C ALA A 156 13.23 3.70 -11.19
N ALA A 157 13.01 3.22 -12.41
CA ALA A 157 14.08 2.94 -13.37
C ALA A 157 14.85 4.20 -13.74
N LEU A 158 14.17 5.31 -14.01
CA LEU A 158 14.81 6.59 -14.31
C LEU A 158 15.64 7.12 -13.14
N LEU A 159 15.12 7.01 -11.91
CA LEU A 159 15.83 7.43 -10.70
C LEU A 159 17.10 6.60 -10.48
N VAL A 160 17.03 5.30 -10.67
CA VAL A 160 18.19 4.41 -10.57
C VAL A 160 19.26 4.81 -11.60
N LEU A 161 18.86 5.01 -12.85
CA LEU A 161 19.79 5.42 -13.92
C LEU A 161 20.40 6.79 -13.65
N GLY A 162 19.62 7.73 -13.13
CA GLY A 162 20.10 9.09 -12.86
C GLY A 162 21.01 9.22 -11.64
N PHE A 163 20.87 8.33 -10.67
CA PHE A 163 21.58 8.39 -9.38
C PHE A 163 22.59 7.26 -9.18
N VAL A 164 22.83 6.44 -10.18
CA VAL A 164 23.89 5.44 -10.14
C VAL A 164 25.24 6.13 -9.87
N GLY A 165 25.98 5.63 -8.87
CA GLY A 165 27.23 6.21 -8.44
C GLY A 165 27.13 7.42 -7.52
N LYS A 166 25.93 7.98 -7.32
CA LYS A 166 25.67 9.12 -6.42
C LYS A 166 24.95 8.71 -5.16
N LEU A 167 23.99 7.77 -5.28
CA LEU A 167 23.25 7.20 -4.19
C LEU A 167 23.32 5.67 -4.26
N PRO A 168 23.17 4.96 -3.12
CA PRO A 168 23.13 3.50 -3.14
C PRO A 168 21.84 3.03 -3.82
N VAL A 169 21.96 2.38 -4.96
CA VAL A 169 20.85 1.86 -5.78
C VAL A 169 20.72 0.34 -5.67
N SER A 170 21.67 -0.32 -5.03
CA SER A 170 21.72 -1.77 -4.88
C SER A 170 22.42 -2.15 -3.58
N GLY A 171 22.36 -3.43 -3.22
CA GLY A 171 22.97 -3.96 -2.03
C GLY A 171 21.98 -4.19 -0.89
N PRO A 172 22.43 -4.79 0.22
CA PRO A 172 21.55 -5.11 1.34
C PRO A 172 21.04 -3.85 2.05
N LEU A 173 19.78 -3.88 2.47
CA LEU A 173 19.19 -2.81 3.26
C LEU A 173 19.65 -2.95 4.71
N PRO A 174 20.38 -1.96 5.28
CA PRO A 174 20.71 -2.00 6.70
C PRO A 174 19.47 -1.82 7.57
N ALA A 175 19.49 -2.37 8.79
CA ALA A 175 18.42 -2.13 9.73
C ALA A 175 18.39 -0.67 10.16
N PHE A 176 17.20 -0.11 10.33
CA PHE A 176 17.03 1.28 10.76
C PHE A 176 17.72 1.56 12.11
N THR A 177 17.68 0.60 13.03
CA THR A 177 18.27 0.73 14.35
C THR A 177 19.80 0.68 14.34
N VAL A 178 20.41 0.07 13.32
CA VAL A 178 21.88 -0.07 13.20
C VAL A 178 22.47 1.09 12.41
N ASP A 179 21.88 1.42 11.26
CA ASP A 179 22.35 2.48 10.38
C ASP A 179 21.15 3.24 9.79
N PRO A 180 20.58 4.22 10.53
CA PRO A 180 19.43 4.98 10.04
C PRO A 180 19.73 5.74 8.76
N GLY A 181 20.93 6.30 8.61
CA GLY A 181 21.34 7.05 7.43
C GLY A 181 21.41 6.19 6.18
N GLY A 182 22.05 5.01 6.28
CA GLY A 182 22.13 4.06 5.18
C GLY A 182 20.77 3.49 4.80
N TRP A 183 19.92 3.22 5.78
CA TRP A 183 18.54 2.80 5.57
C TRP A 183 17.75 3.85 4.77
N PHE A 184 17.82 5.10 5.19
CA PHE A 184 17.12 6.21 4.53
C PHE A 184 17.60 6.39 3.09
N LEU A 185 18.92 6.40 2.85
CA LEU A 185 19.48 6.58 1.52
C LEU A 185 19.06 5.46 0.55
N ARG A 186 18.97 4.22 1.04
CA ARG A 186 18.55 3.09 0.21
C ARG A 186 17.05 3.06 -0.04
N MET A 187 16.25 3.54 0.90
CA MET A 187 14.79 3.64 0.78
C MET A 187 14.32 4.85 -0.01
N LEU A 188 15.17 5.88 -0.15
CA LEU A 188 14.80 7.19 -0.69
C LEU A 188 14.23 7.10 -2.11
N LEU A 189 14.95 6.50 -3.05
CA LEU A 189 14.52 6.43 -4.45
C LEU A 189 13.25 5.59 -4.64
N PRO A 190 13.16 4.37 -4.08
CA PRO A 190 11.92 3.60 -4.13
C PRO A 190 10.73 4.32 -3.50
N ALA A 191 10.95 5.01 -2.37
CA ALA A 191 9.90 5.75 -1.68
C ALA A 191 9.40 6.92 -2.53
N ILE A 192 10.28 7.65 -3.21
CA ILE A 192 9.92 8.72 -4.14
C ILE A 192 9.10 8.15 -5.29
N ALA A 193 9.53 7.04 -5.88
CA ALA A 193 8.84 6.40 -6.98
C ALA A 193 7.41 5.98 -6.62
N LEU A 194 7.20 5.45 -5.41
CA LEU A 194 5.87 5.09 -4.91
C LEU A 194 5.04 6.33 -4.54
N ALA A 195 5.68 7.35 -4.00
CA ALA A 195 4.99 8.54 -3.50
C ALA A 195 4.45 9.43 -4.61
N VAL A 196 5.14 9.57 -5.75
CA VAL A 196 4.79 10.54 -6.79
C VAL A 196 3.35 10.42 -7.30
N PRO A 197 2.83 9.24 -7.69
CA PRO A 197 1.43 9.14 -8.09
C PRO A 197 0.47 9.45 -6.96
N VAL A 198 0.79 9.07 -5.74
CA VAL A 198 -0.03 9.34 -4.55
C VAL A 198 -0.03 10.82 -4.23
N ILE A 199 1.11 11.49 -4.35
CA ILE A 199 1.22 12.95 -4.19
C ILE A 199 0.27 13.65 -5.15
N GLY A 200 0.27 13.26 -6.43
CA GLY A 200 -0.61 13.86 -7.42
C GLY A 200 -2.08 13.68 -7.07
N GLN A 201 -2.48 12.47 -6.71
CA GLN A 201 -3.87 12.16 -6.34
C GLN A 201 -4.29 12.88 -5.06
N MET A 202 -3.47 12.82 -4.02
CA MET A 202 -3.77 13.44 -2.73
C MET A 202 -3.78 14.97 -2.81
N THR A 203 -2.91 15.57 -3.60
CA THR A 203 -2.92 17.01 -3.83
C THR A 203 -4.26 17.47 -4.39
N ARG A 204 -4.83 16.73 -5.34
CA ARG A 204 -6.16 17.01 -5.89
C ARG A 204 -7.26 16.87 -4.85
N VAL A 205 -7.21 15.82 -4.04
CA VAL A 205 -8.20 15.59 -2.97
C VAL A 205 -8.15 16.69 -1.93
N VAL A 206 -6.96 17.07 -1.49
CA VAL A 206 -6.77 18.17 -0.52
C VAL A 206 -7.26 19.49 -1.09
N ARG A 207 -6.91 19.79 -2.35
CA ARG A 207 -7.37 21.00 -3.02
C ARG A 207 -8.90 21.07 -3.07
N THR A 208 -9.55 20.00 -3.52
CA THR A 208 -11.00 19.94 -3.63
C THR A 208 -11.68 20.15 -2.28
N SER A 209 -11.22 19.45 -1.24
CA SER A 209 -11.76 19.60 0.11
C SER A 209 -11.55 20.99 0.67
N MET A 210 -10.39 21.60 0.44
CA MET A 210 -10.11 22.97 0.87
C MET A 210 -11.00 23.99 0.14
N VAL A 211 -11.16 23.84 -1.17
CA VAL A 211 -12.02 24.76 -1.95
C VAL A 211 -13.46 24.68 -1.45
N GLU A 212 -13.99 23.48 -1.26
CA GLU A 212 -15.35 23.28 -0.74
C GLU A 212 -15.52 23.93 0.64
N GLU A 213 -14.55 23.75 1.53
CA GLU A 213 -14.61 24.27 2.87
C GLU A 213 -14.46 25.81 2.90
N LEU A 214 -13.58 26.38 2.06
CA LEU A 214 -13.40 27.83 1.93
C LEU A 214 -14.66 28.53 1.43
N ASP A 215 -15.49 27.87 0.66
CA ASP A 215 -16.75 28.41 0.12
C ASP A 215 -17.92 28.32 1.10
N ARG A 216 -17.74 27.74 2.30
CA ARG A 216 -18.80 27.64 3.30
C ARG A 216 -19.12 28.97 3.96
N ASP A 217 -20.38 29.12 4.38
CA ASP A 217 -20.91 30.36 4.94
C ASP A 217 -20.19 30.80 6.23
N TYR A 218 -19.77 29.87 7.07
CA TYR A 218 -19.06 30.23 8.32
C TYR A 218 -17.75 30.96 8.05
N VAL A 219 -17.09 30.67 6.92
CA VAL A 219 -15.85 31.36 6.53
C VAL A 219 -16.15 32.82 6.19
N ARG A 220 -17.21 33.08 5.42
CA ARG A 220 -17.66 34.44 5.10
C ARG A 220 -18.05 35.20 6.36
N THR A 221 -18.79 34.55 7.24
CA THR A 221 -19.21 35.14 8.52
C THR A 221 -18.02 35.51 9.38
N ALA A 222 -17.03 34.64 9.51
CA ALA A 222 -15.83 34.89 10.31
C ALA A 222 -15.01 36.06 9.73
N ILE A 223 -14.82 36.11 8.41
CA ILE A 223 -14.10 37.19 7.72
C ILE A 223 -14.87 38.50 7.86
N GLY A 224 -16.21 38.46 7.72
CA GLY A 224 -17.06 39.62 7.92
C GLY A 224 -17.05 40.14 9.34
N ALA A 225 -16.79 39.29 10.34
CA ALA A 225 -16.65 39.67 11.73
C ALA A 225 -15.26 40.27 12.05
N GLY A 226 -14.37 40.41 11.08
CA GLY A 226 -13.05 40.98 11.23
C GLY A 226 -11.93 40.00 11.56
N ILE A 227 -12.19 38.68 11.58
CA ILE A 227 -11.18 37.68 11.80
C ILE A 227 -10.29 37.58 10.56
N PRO A 228 -8.93 37.66 10.68
CA PRO A 228 -8.06 37.52 9.52
C PRO A 228 -8.23 36.18 8.83
N LYS A 229 -8.21 36.15 7.50
CA LYS A 229 -8.39 34.93 6.69
C LYS A 229 -7.40 33.83 7.09
N ARG A 230 -6.14 34.18 7.36
CA ARG A 230 -5.11 33.23 7.79
C ARG A 230 -5.50 32.46 9.06
N ILE A 231 -6.17 33.14 10.01
CA ILE A 231 -6.60 32.53 11.28
C ILE A 231 -7.80 31.62 11.03
N VAL A 232 -8.76 32.05 10.23
CA VAL A 232 -9.92 31.21 9.86
C VAL A 232 -9.45 29.95 9.16
N VAL A 233 -8.53 30.05 8.20
CA VAL A 233 -7.95 28.92 7.49
C VAL A 233 -7.21 27.99 8.46
N ALA A 234 -6.30 28.51 9.26
CA ALA A 234 -5.49 27.70 10.17
C ALA A 234 -6.31 27.01 11.27
N ARG A 235 -7.33 27.68 11.80
CA ARG A 235 -8.12 27.19 12.93
C ARG A 235 -9.28 26.29 12.55
N ASN A 236 -10.04 26.66 11.51
CA ASN A 236 -11.32 26.05 11.21
C ASN A 236 -11.33 25.30 9.87
N VAL A 237 -10.85 25.93 8.81
CA VAL A 237 -10.92 25.36 7.45
C VAL A 237 -10.05 24.12 7.32
N LEU A 238 -8.80 24.16 7.77
CA LEU A 238 -7.90 23.02 7.73
C LEU A 238 -8.45 21.83 8.52
N ARG A 239 -8.97 22.08 9.72
CA ARG A 239 -9.52 21.01 10.56
C ARG A 239 -10.63 20.24 9.84
N ASN A 240 -11.55 20.96 9.21
CA ASN A 240 -12.71 20.36 8.54
C ASN A 240 -12.37 19.81 7.16
N ALA A 241 -11.51 20.50 6.43
CA ALA A 241 -11.14 20.12 5.06
C ALA A 241 -10.26 18.86 5.00
N LEU A 242 -9.43 18.59 6.03
CA LEU A 242 -8.50 17.46 6.03
C LEU A 242 -9.14 16.12 6.39
N ILE A 243 -10.40 16.09 6.79
CA ILE A 243 -11.10 14.83 7.14
C ILE A 243 -11.15 13.89 5.92
N THR A 244 -11.62 14.37 4.77
CA THR A 244 -11.72 13.58 3.53
C THR A 244 -10.35 13.14 3.01
N PRO A 245 -9.31 14.00 2.92
CA PRO A 245 -7.98 13.58 2.54
C PRO A 245 -7.39 12.49 3.44
N VAL A 246 -7.55 12.59 4.75
CA VAL A 246 -7.06 11.59 5.70
C VAL A 246 -7.76 10.24 5.47
N THR A 247 -9.07 10.25 5.23
CA THR A 247 -9.83 9.04 4.91
C THR A 247 -9.35 8.38 3.60
N VAL A 248 -9.17 9.17 2.55
CA VAL A 248 -8.65 8.69 1.27
C VAL A 248 -7.24 8.14 1.41
N LEU A 249 -6.40 8.78 2.21
CA LEU A 249 -5.05 8.29 2.50
C LEU A 249 -5.08 6.89 3.11
N GLY A 250 -5.99 6.64 4.04
CA GLY A 250 -6.18 5.31 4.62
C GLY A 250 -6.48 4.23 3.57
N LEU A 251 -7.27 4.57 2.55
CA LEU A 251 -7.57 3.66 1.44
C LEU A 251 -6.37 3.43 0.52
N ARG A 252 -5.43 4.37 0.45
CA ARG A 252 -4.23 4.27 -0.39
C ARG A 252 -3.13 3.38 0.21
N ILE A 253 -3.21 3.06 1.48
CA ILE A 253 -2.23 2.17 2.13
C ILE A 253 -2.20 0.81 1.41
N GLY A 254 -3.35 0.23 1.13
CA GLY A 254 -3.44 -1.03 0.40
C GLY A 254 -2.89 -0.95 -1.03
N TYR A 255 -3.08 0.17 -1.69
CA TYR A 255 -2.57 0.40 -3.05
C TYR A 255 -1.03 0.45 -3.08
N LEU A 256 -0.38 1.04 -2.07
CA LEU A 256 1.07 1.16 -2.01
C LEU A 256 1.76 -0.16 -1.66
N MET A 257 1.07 -1.04 -0.96
CA MET A 257 1.60 -2.36 -0.61
C MET A 257 1.57 -3.32 -1.80
#